data_cc34164354a140e5f7895c50a82fca22
#
_entry.id   cc34164354a140e5f7895c50a82fca22
#
_cell.length_a   1.000
_cell.length_b   1.000
_cell.length_c   1.000
_cell.angle_alpha   90.00
_cell.angle_beta   90.00
_cell.angle_gamma   90.00
#
_symmetry.space_group_name_H-M   'P 1'
#
loop_
_entity.id
_entity.type
_entity.pdbx_description
1 polymer ?
#
loop_
_entity_poly.entity_id
_entity_poly.type
_entity_poly.pdbx_seq_one_letter_code
_entity_poly.pdbx_strand_id
1 'polypeptide(L)'
;MKSRARTGLRSRETVAAPLTLLLELGICVFLIGCASTKIDWNSRVGNYTYDQAVIELGPPDKYAKLSDGTAVAEWMTRRGYSRGSVGLMYGYGYPYHGYPYHVYTPYYLAEPPSPDYFIRLTFGPDGKLQAYKRVAR
;
A
#
# COMPACT_ATOMS: atom_id res chain seq x y z
N MET A 1 -43.48 33.97 60.89
CA MET A 1 -43.13 34.31 59.48
C MET A 1 -41.69 33.94 59.27
N LYS A 2 -41.38 32.82 58.51
CA LYS A 2 -40.04 32.34 58.19
C LYS A 2 -39.87 32.36 56.69
N SER A 3 -39.09 33.32 56.20
CA SER A 3 -38.67 33.40 54.81
C SER A 3 -37.50 32.36 54.52
N ARG A 4 -37.70 31.43 53.58
CA ARG A 4 -36.67 30.51 53.14
C ARG A 4 -36.03 31.07 51.87
N ALA A 5 -34.75 31.47 51.95
CA ALA A 5 -33.93 31.78 50.85
C ALA A 5 -33.60 30.47 50.10
N ARG A 6 -33.96 30.38 48.83
CA ARG A 6 -33.49 29.30 47.91
C ARG A 6 -32.18 29.74 47.23
N THR A 7 -31.12 29.13 47.68
CA THR A 7 -29.80 29.26 46.99
C THR A 7 -29.83 28.44 45.71
N GLY A 8 -29.82 29.12 44.56
CA GLY A 8 -29.76 28.47 43.27
C GLY A 8 -28.34 27.96 42.99
N LEU A 9 -28.20 26.65 42.90
CA LEU A 9 -27.00 26.02 42.28
C LEU A 9 -27.07 26.30 40.77
N ARG A 10 -26.23 27.19 40.32
CA ARG A 10 -26.01 27.46 38.89
C ARG A 10 -25.03 26.40 38.37
N SER A 11 -25.54 25.45 37.62
CA SER A 11 -24.79 24.37 36.97
C SER A 11 -23.70 24.91 36.04
N ARG A 12 -22.48 24.42 36.27
CA ARG A 12 -21.27 24.70 35.46
C ARG A 12 -21.14 23.76 34.24
N GLU A 13 -22.21 23.53 33.51
CA GLU A 13 -22.21 22.48 32.45
C GLU A 13 -22.06 22.99 31.01
N THR A 14 -21.71 24.25 30.77
CA THR A 14 -21.85 24.82 29.42
C THR A 14 -20.53 25.03 28.64
N VAL A 15 -19.35 24.65 29.17
CA VAL A 15 -18.08 24.93 28.49
C VAL A 15 -17.36 23.66 27.99
N ALA A 16 -17.70 22.49 28.47
CA ALA A 16 -17.04 21.25 28.09
C ALA A 16 -17.51 20.67 26.72
N ALA A 17 -18.76 20.91 26.36
CA ALA A 17 -19.34 20.36 25.11
C ALA A 17 -18.67 20.85 23.80
N PRO A 18 -18.28 22.13 23.63
CA PRO A 18 -17.64 22.57 22.40
C PRO A 18 -16.21 22.07 22.27
N LEU A 19 -15.49 21.82 23.35
CA LEU A 19 -14.11 21.34 23.32
C LEU A 19 -14.03 19.86 22.92
N THR A 20 -14.95 19.02 23.40
CA THR A 20 -15.02 17.60 23.00
C THR A 20 -15.42 17.45 21.54
N LEU A 21 -16.37 18.26 21.06
CA LEU A 21 -16.79 18.24 19.65
C LEU A 21 -15.65 18.66 18.71
N LEU A 22 -14.83 19.64 19.08
CA LEU A 22 -13.65 20.06 18.32
C LEU A 22 -12.55 18.98 18.31
N LEU A 23 -12.39 18.25 19.41
CA LEU A 23 -11.44 17.15 19.51
C LEU A 23 -11.85 15.97 18.62
N GLU A 24 -13.13 15.58 18.63
CA GLU A 24 -13.67 14.52 17.77
C GLU A 24 -13.59 14.88 16.29
N LEU A 25 -13.90 16.13 15.93
CA LEU A 25 -13.77 16.61 14.56
C LEU A 25 -12.31 16.60 14.08
N GLY A 26 -11.36 16.95 14.96
CA GLY A 26 -9.93 16.87 14.68
C GLY A 26 -9.43 15.44 14.41
N ILE A 27 -9.88 14.47 15.20
CA ILE A 27 -9.53 13.05 15.03
C ILE A 27 -10.07 12.50 13.71
N CYS A 28 -11.31 12.86 13.33
CA CYS A 28 -11.90 12.43 12.06
C CYS A 28 -11.11 12.94 10.84
N VAL A 29 -10.58 14.15 10.88
CA VAL A 29 -9.78 14.71 9.77
C VAL A 29 -8.45 13.98 9.60
N PHE A 30 -7.82 13.49 10.68
CA PHE A 30 -6.58 12.72 10.60
C PHE A 30 -6.77 11.30 10.03
N LEU A 31 -7.97 10.73 10.08
CA LEU A 31 -8.23 9.37 9.57
C LEU A 31 -8.50 9.32 8.06
N ILE A 32 -8.72 10.45 7.39
CA ILE A 32 -9.03 10.51 5.95
C ILE A 32 -7.76 10.41 5.08
N GLY A 33 -6.55 10.44 5.65
CA GLY A 33 -5.28 10.64 4.95
C GLY A 33 -4.67 9.47 4.19
N CYS A 34 -5.23 8.25 4.17
CA CYS A 34 -4.60 7.07 3.57
C CYS A 34 -5.43 6.37 2.48
N ALA A 35 -6.19 7.10 1.67
CA ALA A 35 -6.74 6.54 0.45
C ALA A 35 -5.63 6.46 -0.61
N SER A 36 -5.03 5.29 -0.82
CA SER A 36 -4.15 5.07 -1.97
C SER A 36 -5.01 5.17 -3.24
N THR A 37 -4.98 6.31 -3.89
CA THR A 37 -5.66 6.54 -5.16
C THR A 37 -4.99 5.69 -6.23
N LYS A 38 -5.69 4.63 -6.68
CA LYS A 38 -5.26 3.87 -7.86
C LYS A 38 -5.29 4.81 -9.07
N ILE A 39 -4.14 4.95 -9.71
CA ILE A 39 -4.03 5.75 -10.95
C ILE A 39 -4.92 5.08 -12.02
N ASP A 40 -5.88 5.84 -12.54
CA ASP A 40 -6.67 5.43 -13.71
C ASP A 40 -5.92 5.82 -14.98
N TRP A 41 -5.23 4.84 -15.56
CA TRP A 41 -4.47 5.03 -16.79
C TRP A 41 -5.35 5.24 -18.02
N ASN A 42 -6.60 4.75 -18.01
CA ASN A 42 -7.50 4.92 -19.15
C ASN A 42 -7.83 6.40 -19.37
N SER A 43 -8.07 7.15 -18.30
CA SER A 43 -8.37 8.58 -18.37
C SER A 43 -7.18 9.44 -18.82
N ARG A 44 -5.95 8.88 -18.73
CA ARG A 44 -4.70 9.59 -19.07
C ARG A 44 -4.29 9.41 -20.53
N VAL A 45 -4.83 8.40 -21.23
CA VAL A 45 -4.54 8.17 -22.66
C VAL A 45 -4.97 9.40 -23.47
N GLY A 46 -4.08 9.89 -24.32
CA GLY A 46 -4.26 11.07 -25.18
C GLY A 46 -3.94 12.41 -24.53
N ASN A 47 -3.91 12.52 -23.20
CA ASN A 47 -3.68 13.77 -22.48
C ASN A 47 -2.40 13.81 -21.64
N TYR A 48 -1.89 12.65 -21.22
CA TYR A 48 -0.74 12.54 -20.34
C TYR A 48 0.56 12.50 -21.16
N THR A 49 1.55 13.29 -20.77
CA THR A 49 2.81 13.40 -21.50
C THR A 49 3.94 12.62 -20.81
N TYR A 50 5.02 12.36 -21.58
CA TYR A 50 6.22 11.72 -21.03
C TYR A 50 6.84 12.53 -19.89
N ASP A 51 6.91 13.85 -20.02
CA ASP A 51 7.49 14.72 -18.99
C ASP A 51 6.67 14.68 -17.70
N GLN A 52 5.33 14.64 -17.81
CA GLN A 52 4.44 14.46 -16.67
C GLN A 52 4.67 13.10 -15.99
N ALA A 53 4.90 12.03 -16.78
CA ALA A 53 5.23 10.72 -16.24
C ALA A 53 6.53 10.74 -15.45
N VAL A 54 7.57 11.39 -15.97
CA VAL A 54 8.86 11.52 -15.28
C VAL A 54 8.75 12.35 -13.99
N ILE A 55 7.96 13.42 -14.00
CA ILE A 55 7.74 14.25 -12.80
C ILE A 55 6.96 13.46 -11.72
N GLU A 56 5.94 12.70 -12.12
CA GLU A 56 5.06 12.00 -11.18
C GLU A 56 5.63 10.68 -10.68
N LEU A 57 6.26 9.88 -11.57
CA LEU A 57 6.75 8.53 -11.28
C LEU A 57 8.27 8.47 -11.05
N GLY A 58 8.99 9.55 -11.34
CA GLY A 58 10.44 9.56 -11.39
C GLY A 58 10.99 9.10 -12.74
N PRO A 59 12.33 8.98 -12.88
CA PRO A 59 12.95 8.47 -14.10
C PRO A 59 12.54 7.01 -14.36
N PRO A 60 12.32 6.61 -15.64
CA PRO A 60 11.95 5.24 -15.96
C PRO A 60 13.11 4.27 -15.76
N ASP A 61 12.80 3.04 -15.34
CA ASP A 61 13.78 1.96 -15.22
C ASP A 61 14.31 1.51 -16.60
N LYS A 62 13.44 1.59 -17.61
CA LYS A 62 13.81 1.28 -19.02
C LYS A 62 13.17 2.28 -19.96
N TYR A 63 13.92 2.70 -20.96
CA TYR A 63 13.48 3.63 -21.98
C TYR A 63 14.00 3.18 -23.35
N ALA A 64 13.15 3.25 -24.35
CA ALA A 64 13.50 3.03 -25.74
C ALA A 64 12.73 4.00 -26.63
N LYS A 65 13.42 4.60 -27.59
CA LYS A 65 12.81 5.41 -28.66
C LYS A 65 12.85 4.60 -29.95
N LEU A 66 11.72 4.46 -30.59
CA LEU A 66 11.57 3.75 -31.85
C LEU A 66 11.85 4.66 -33.03
N SER A 67 12.07 4.08 -34.22
CA SER A 67 12.38 4.82 -35.45
C SER A 67 11.24 5.71 -35.95
N ASP A 68 10.01 5.38 -35.58
CA ASP A 68 8.80 6.17 -35.89
C ASP A 68 8.58 7.37 -34.95
N GLY A 69 9.51 7.58 -33.99
CA GLY A 69 9.43 8.61 -32.97
C GLY A 69 8.66 8.23 -31.71
N THR A 70 8.03 7.05 -31.68
CA THR A 70 7.36 6.51 -30.51
C THR A 70 8.36 6.25 -29.38
N ALA A 71 8.03 6.62 -28.15
CA ALA A 71 8.82 6.34 -26.97
C ALA A 71 8.11 5.30 -26.08
N VAL A 72 8.86 4.29 -25.66
CA VAL A 72 8.39 3.25 -24.73
C VAL A 72 9.19 3.33 -23.46
N ALA A 73 8.51 3.49 -22.33
CA ALA A 73 9.16 3.57 -21.02
C ALA A 73 8.49 2.64 -20.02
N GLU A 74 9.29 2.08 -19.12
CA GLU A 74 8.83 1.16 -18.08
C GLU A 74 9.22 1.68 -16.70
N TRP A 75 8.30 1.64 -15.77
CA TRP A 75 8.49 1.94 -14.35
C TRP A 75 8.14 0.73 -13.50
N MET A 76 8.98 0.41 -12.54
CA MET A 76 8.69 -0.63 -11.55
C MET A 76 7.62 -0.11 -10.58
N THR A 77 6.49 -0.78 -10.51
CA THR A 77 5.40 -0.43 -9.60
C THR A 77 5.42 -1.23 -8.31
N ARG A 78 5.97 -2.44 -8.37
CA ARG A 78 6.15 -3.30 -7.20
C ARG A 78 7.28 -4.28 -7.45
N ARG A 79 8.21 -4.36 -6.50
CA ARG A 79 9.26 -5.38 -6.52
C ARG A 79 8.70 -6.72 -6.06
N GLY A 80 9.07 -7.78 -6.75
CA GLY A 80 8.85 -9.13 -6.31
C GLY A 80 9.60 -9.44 -5.01
N TYR A 81 9.14 -10.44 -4.31
CA TYR A 81 9.80 -10.91 -3.10
C TYR A 81 9.92 -12.43 -3.11
N SER A 82 10.98 -12.93 -2.52
CA SER A 82 11.14 -14.33 -2.24
C SER A 82 10.75 -14.58 -0.79
N ARG A 83 9.79 -15.46 -0.58
CA ARG A 83 9.36 -15.85 0.75
C ARG A 83 9.73 -17.33 0.96
N GLY A 84 10.48 -17.60 2.02
CA GLY A 84 10.67 -18.94 2.54
C GLY A 84 9.83 -19.10 3.80
N SER A 85 9.13 -20.20 3.95
CA SER A 85 8.49 -20.57 5.20
C SER A 85 9.29 -21.69 5.88
N VAL A 86 9.37 -21.61 7.21
CA VAL A 86 9.95 -22.67 8.03
C VAL A 86 8.78 -23.44 8.64
N GLY A 87 8.66 -24.71 8.29
CA GLY A 87 7.73 -25.64 8.93
C GLY A 87 8.45 -26.52 9.93
N LEU A 88 7.71 -27.07 10.88
CA LEU A 88 8.19 -28.11 11.78
C LEU A 88 7.52 -29.42 11.39
N MET A 89 8.32 -30.42 11.04
CA MET A 89 7.84 -31.78 10.82
C MET A 89 7.91 -32.54 12.13
N TYR A 90 6.77 -33.09 12.52
CA TYR A 90 6.68 -33.98 13.65
C TYR A 90 6.96 -35.43 13.20
N GLY A 91 7.92 -36.09 13.82
CA GLY A 91 8.27 -37.47 13.52
C GLY A 91 8.52 -38.30 14.77
N TYR A 92 8.35 -39.61 14.62
CA TYR A 92 8.80 -40.59 15.62
C TYR A 92 10.19 -41.08 15.21
N GLY A 93 11.17 -40.84 16.07
CA GLY A 93 12.49 -41.44 15.93
C GLY A 93 12.62 -42.69 16.80
N TYR A 94 13.28 -43.71 16.28
CA TYR A 94 13.70 -44.89 17.07
C TYR A 94 15.20 -44.76 17.31
N PRO A 95 15.62 -44.40 18.53
CA PRO A 95 17.04 -44.44 18.85
C PRO A 95 17.52 -45.87 19.03
N TYR A 96 18.80 -46.03 18.96
CA TYR A 96 19.51 -47.30 19.09
C TYR A 96 19.19 -48.11 20.40
N HIS A 97 18.49 -47.47 21.35
CA HIS A 97 18.12 -48.04 22.65
C HIS A 97 16.61 -48.30 22.85
N GLY A 98 15.82 -48.32 21.79
CA GLY A 98 14.47 -48.91 21.83
C GLY A 98 13.33 -48.06 22.40
N TYR A 99 13.56 -46.83 22.84
CA TYR A 99 12.48 -45.94 23.28
C TYR A 99 12.10 -44.94 22.20
N PRO A 100 10.81 -44.86 21.81
CA PRO A 100 10.37 -43.85 20.85
C PRO A 100 10.49 -42.46 21.46
N TYR A 101 11.05 -41.51 20.71
CA TYR A 101 11.07 -40.09 21.08
C TYR A 101 10.48 -39.26 19.98
N HIS A 102 9.91 -38.12 20.38
CA HIS A 102 9.32 -37.18 19.46
C HIS A 102 10.40 -36.23 18.96
N VAL A 103 10.50 -36.09 17.62
CA VAL A 103 11.45 -35.17 16.96
C VAL A 103 10.69 -34.13 16.20
N TYR A 104 11.03 -32.90 16.46
CA TYR A 104 10.61 -31.77 15.64
C TYR A 104 11.78 -31.37 14.76
N THR A 105 11.68 -31.66 13.48
CA THR A 105 12.72 -31.27 12.51
C THR A 105 12.25 -30.06 11.72
N PRO A 106 13.00 -28.95 11.76
CA PRO A 106 12.69 -27.82 10.89
C PRO A 106 12.92 -28.20 9.44
N TYR A 107 11.99 -27.87 8.58
CA TYR A 107 12.16 -27.97 7.13
C TYR A 107 11.84 -26.63 6.47
N TYR A 108 12.58 -26.32 5.41
CA TYR A 108 12.45 -25.10 4.68
C TYR A 108 11.62 -25.35 3.42
N LEU A 109 10.49 -24.65 3.31
CA LEU A 109 9.72 -24.58 2.08
C LEU A 109 10.14 -23.31 1.36
N ALA A 110 10.85 -23.46 0.25
CA ALA A 110 11.12 -22.36 -0.66
C ALA A 110 9.87 -22.14 -1.53
N GLU A 111 9.20 -21.01 -1.35
CA GLU A 111 8.16 -20.57 -2.27
C GLU A 111 8.83 -19.96 -3.51
N PRO A 112 8.28 -20.17 -4.71
CA PRO A 112 8.78 -19.50 -5.90
C PRO A 112 8.70 -17.98 -5.70
N PRO A 113 9.72 -17.23 -6.12
CA PRO A 113 9.72 -15.78 -5.97
C PRO A 113 8.53 -15.16 -6.71
N SER A 114 7.88 -14.20 -6.09
CA SER A 114 6.84 -13.43 -6.77
C SER A 114 7.49 -12.52 -7.83
N PRO A 115 6.85 -12.30 -8.98
CA PRO A 115 7.41 -11.49 -10.04
C PRO A 115 7.47 -10.00 -9.67
N ASP A 116 8.39 -9.29 -10.30
CA ASP A 116 8.41 -7.85 -10.36
C ASP A 116 7.27 -7.34 -11.24
N TYR A 117 6.62 -6.27 -10.83
CA TYR A 117 5.53 -5.65 -11.58
C TYR A 117 5.97 -4.30 -12.12
N PHE A 118 5.73 -4.11 -13.41
CA PHE A 118 6.04 -2.87 -14.12
C PHE A 118 4.80 -2.31 -14.78
N ILE A 119 4.78 -0.99 -14.96
CA ILE A 119 3.91 -0.34 -15.91
C ILE A 119 4.73 0.09 -17.11
N ARG A 120 4.31 -0.31 -18.30
CA ARG A 120 4.87 0.13 -19.57
C ARG A 120 3.94 1.16 -20.16
N LEU A 121 4.47 2.33 -20.45
CA LEU A 121 3.78 3.43 -21.10
C LEU A 121 4.36 3.62 -22.50
N THR A 122 3.50 3.79 -23.48
CA THR A 122 3.86 4.05 -24.87
C THR A 122 3.40 5.44 -25.23
N PHE A 123 4.35 6.31 -25.60
CA PHE A 123 4.09 7.69 -25.99
C PHE A 123 4.28 7.83 -27.48
N GLY A 124 3.36 8.52 -28.15
CA GLY A 124 3.47 8.82 -29.56
C GLY A 124 4.58 9.83 -29.88
N PRO A 125 4.85 10.07 -31.17
CA PRO A 125 5.83 11.08 -31.59
C PRO A 125 5.46 12.50 -31.15
N ASP A 126 4.20 12.75 -30.81
CA ASP A 126 3.68 13.98 -30.20
C ASP A 126 3.95 14.07 -28.67
N GLY A 127 4.61 13.06 -28.09
CA GLY A 127 4.91 12.97 -26.67
C GLY A 127 3.73 12.60 -25.76
N LYS A 128 2.55 12.29 -26.33
CA LYS A 128 1.35 11.93 -25.57
C LYS A 128 1.21 10.43 -25.38
N LEU A 129 0.66 10.03 -24.24
CA LEU A 129 0.40 8.63 -23.91
C LEU A 129 -0.63 8.03 -24.87
N GLN A 130 -0.23 7.04 -25.64
CA GLN A 130 -1.09 6.30 -26.56
C GLN A 130 -1.63 5.01 -25.95
N ALA A 131 -0.79 4.30 -25.18
CA ALA A 131 -1.17 3.04 -24.60
C ALA A 131 -0.39 2.77 -23.30
N TYR A 132 -0.99 1.94 -22.43
CA TYR A 132 -0.30 1.42 -21.25
C TYR A 132 -0.50 -0.09 -21.11
N LYS A 133 0.47 -0.77 -20.50
CA LYS A 133 0.40 -2.21 -20.22
C LYS A 133 1.05 -2.51 -18.88
N ARG A 134 0.41 -3.37 -18.07
CA ARG A 134 1.04 -3.94 -16.87
C ARG A 134 1.79 -5.19 -17.26
N VAL A 135 3.04 -5.30 -16.81
CA VAL A 135 3.95 -6.41 -17.12
C VAL A 135 4.45 -6.99 -15.81
N ALA A 136 4.42 -8.32 -15.69
CA ALA A 136 5.04 -9.07 -14.59
C ALA A 136 6.21 -9.90 -15.16
N ARG A 137 7.35 -9.90 -14.47
CA ARG A 137 8.57 -10.66 -14.87
C ARG A 137 9.23 -11.27 -13.65
#